data_e6a1fede35806e002e32569376641a5d
#
_entry.id   e6a1fede35806e002e32569376641a5d
#
_cell.length_a   1.000
_cell.length_b   1.000
_cell.length_c   1.000
_cell.angle_alpha   90.00
_cell.angle_beta   90.00
_cell.angle_gamma   90.00
#
_symmetry.space_group_name_H-M   'P 1'
#
loop_
_entity.id
_entity.type
_entity.pdbx_description
1 polymer ?
#
loop_
_entity_poly.entity_id
_entity_poly.type
_entity_poly.pdbx_seq_one_letter_code
_entity_poly.pdbx_strand_id
1 'polypeptide(L)'
;MNILIVGGAGRLTYEAVLFAASLRHSDPAFGGRLIVADPAPGPLWPKPPGIADAGARALLEEFGAEVMPFEAVHFGASYPHGNKVEALAVLPEGEPFVFFDTDTIVTGALSEVPFHSARPSASMKREATWPKIELYGPGYGAIWRALHDRLGLDFASSLDLSQPDEHWERYLYFNAAWFHGPCPRLFHERMIKAMLMIRDDPPAELVCQEIYPWLDQIALPLVIHGLGGGRPGPDLEGLDGDVTCHWRVLPLAYARESDRAIAVLEAAASPNRVKRVLKEYDPMKRMIYQGRGRKVRTLFDRENLPRKEQAIRNAIRREGFWMR
;
A
#
# COMPACT_ATOMS: atom_id res chain seq x y z
N MET A 1 0.77 4.19 18.68
CA MET A 1 0.58 3.59 17.36
C MET A 1 1.86 3.73 16.56
N ASN A 2 2.34 2.64 15.98
CA ASN A 2 3.49 2.64 15.08
C ASN A 2 2.99 2.70 13.63
N ILE A 3 3.39 3.72 12.86
CA ILE A 3 3.19 3.78 11.41
C ILE A 3 4.45 3.20 10.76
N LEU A 4 4.26 2.25 9.86
CA LEU A 4 5.32 1.68 9.03
C LEU A 4 5.10 2.04 7.57
N ILE A 5 6.13 2.55 6.93
CA ILE A 5 6.24 2.64 5.46
C ILE A 5 7.57 2.03 5.03
N VAL A 6 7.66 1.60 3.78
CA VAL A 6 8.91 1.06 3.23
C VAL A 6 9.58 2.13 2.37
N GLY A 7 10.73 2.61 2.81
CA GLY A 7 11.63 3.41 1.98
C GLY A 7 12.30 2.55 0.90
N GLY A 8 13.24 3.13 0.19
CA GLY A 8 14.00 2.39 -0.82
C GLY A 8 14.58 3.29 -1.89
N ALA A 9 15.31 2.70 -2.82
CA ALA A 9 15.97 3.42 -3.90
C ALA A 9 14.95 4.10 -4.86
N GLY A 10 15.36 5.21 -5.43
CA GLY A 10 14.61 5.92 -6.46
C GLY A 10 13.28 6.48 -5.96
N ARG A 11 12.18 6.13 -6.61
CA ARG A 11 10.83 6.64 -6.36
C ARG A 11 10.43 6.56 -4.88
N LEU A 12 10.64 5.41 -4.25
CA LEU A 12 10.23 5.15 -2.87
C LEU A 12 10.88 6.10 -1.85
N THR A 13 12.12 6.55 -2.09
CA THR A 13 12.77 7.56 -1.26
C THR A 13 11.94 8.84 -1.18
N TYR A 14 11.53 9.36 -2.33
CA TYR A 14 10.86 10.66 -2.41
C TYR A 14 9.37 10.59 -2.04
N GLU A 15 8.76 9.43 -2.26
CA GLU A 15 7.41 9.13 -1.77
C GLU A 15 7.38 9.06 -0.25
N ALA A 16 8.38 8.43 0.39
CA ALA A 16 8.50 8.41 1.85
C ALA A 16 8.64 9.83 2.43
N VAL A 17 9.43 10.70 1.78
CA VAL A 17 9.53 12.12 2.16
C VAL A 17 8.19 12.83 2.04
N LEU A 18 7.45 12.59 0.96
CA LEU A 18 6.14 13.21 0.76
C LEU A 18 5.10 12.67 1.76
N PHE A 19 5.14 11.37 2.08
CA PHE A 19 4.33 10.79 3.14
C PHE A 19 4.59 11.47 4.49
N ALA A 20 5.85 11.55 4.93
CA ALA A 20 6.23 12.17 6.20
C ALA A 20 5.85 13.66 6.24
N ALA A 21 6.08 14.40 5.16
CA ALA A 21 5.70 15.80 5.03
C ALA A 21 4.18 15.98 5.14
N SER A 22 3.38 15.12 4.49
CA SER A 22 1.92 15.18 4.53
C SER A 22 1.36 14.80 5.89
N LEU A 23 1.96 13.83 6.58
CA LEU A 23 1.60 13.48 7.96
C LEU A 23 1.79 14.69 8.89
N ARG A 24 2.96 15.33 8.86
CA ARG A 24 3.22 16.51 9.72
C ARG A 24 2.40 17.73 9.33
N HIS A 25 1.99 17.84 8.05
CA HIS A 25 1.10 18.91 7.58
C HIS A 25 -0.34 18.71 8.05
N SER A 26 -0.88 17.49 7.93
CA SER A 26 -2.30 17.18 8.15
C SER A 26 -2.59 16.78 9.60
N ASP A 27 -1.60 16.25 10.31
CA ASP A 27 -1.69 15.83 11.71
C ASP A 27 -0.42 16.23 12.47
N PRO A 28 -0.22 17.54 12.73
CA PRO A 28 0.97 18.03 13.44
C PRO A 28 1.05 17.53 14.88
N ALA A 29 -0.07 17.12 15.46
CA ALA A 29 -0.15 16.58 16.83
C ALA A 29 0.07 15.07 16.90
N PHE A 30 0.31 14.39 15.77
CA PHE A 30 0.53 12.95 15.76
C PHE A 30 1.71 12.57 16.67
N GLY A 31 1.39 11.95 17.81
CA GLY A 31 2.34 11.53 18.84
C GLY A 31 2.84 10.08 18.71
N GLY A 32 2.40 9.35 17.65
CA GLY A 32 2.89 8.01 17.37
C GLY A 32 4.27 8.03 16.70
N ARG A 33 4.84 6.85 16.49
CA ARG A 33 6.12 6.69 15.79
C ARG A 33 5.88 6.55 14.29
N LEU A 34 6.69 7.22 13.47
CA LEU A 34 6.78 6.98 12.03
C LEU A 34 8.08 6.22 11.76
N ILE A 35 7.97 4.98 11.34
CA ILE A 35 9.09 4.12 10.99
C ILE A 35 9.17 4.02 9.47
N VAL A 36 10.32 4.37 8.92
CA VAL A 36 10.67 4.18 7.51
C VAL A 36 11.63 3.01 7.43
N ALA A 37 11.12 1.84 7.08
CA ALA A 37 11.96 0.67 6.88
C ALA A 37 12.76 0.82 5.59
N ASP A 38 14.10 0.74 5.71
CA ASP A 38 15.04 0.94 4.61
C ASP A 38 15.70 -0.41 4.26
N PRO A 39 15.40 -1.00 3.08
CA PRO A 39 15.93 -2.31 2.73
C PRO A 39 17.46 -2.26 2.59
N ALA A 40 18.14 -3.10 3.36
CA ALA A 40 19.60 -3.22 3.34
C ALA A 40 20.09 -3.99 2.11
N PRO A 41 21.31 -3.71 1.63
CA PRO A 41 21.98 -4.54 0.63
C PRO A 41 22.11 -5.98 1.13
N GLY A 42 21.91 -6.95 0.23
CA GLY A 42 22.00 -8.36 0.57
C GLY A 42 21.98 -9.24 -0.68
N PRO A 43 22.10 -10.57 -0.54
CA PRO A 43 22.24 -11.49 -1.67
C PRO A 43 21.02 -11.54 -2.58
N LEU A 44 19.85 -11.15 -2.08
CA LEU A 44 18.61 -11.09 -2.86
C LEU A 44 18.46 -9.82 -3.69
N TRP A 45 19.42 -8.89 -3.61
CA TRP A 45 19.40 -7.63 -4.33
C TRP A 45 20.59 -7.49 -5.27
N PRO A 46 20.37 -7.37 -6.61
CA PRO A 46 21.46 -7.16 -7.57
C PRO A 46 22.07 -5.75 -7.50
N LYS A 47 21.38 -4.82 -6.84
CA LYS A 47 21.80 -3.43 -6.60
C LYS A 47 21.33 -2.99 -5.22
N PRO A 48 22.01 -2.01 -4.59
CA PRO A 48 21.56 -1.46 -3.31
C PRO A 48 20.09 -1.01 -3.37
N PRO A 49 19.20 -1.58 -2.54
CA PRO A 49 17.76 -1.29 -2.60
C PRO A 49 17.34 -0.09 -1.75
N GLY A 50 18.21 0.39 -0.86
CA GLY A 50 17.90 1.38 0.17
C GLY A 50 17.96 2.82 -0.31
N ILE A 51 17.66 3.73 0.63
CA ILE A 51 17.68 5.18 0.45
C ILE A 51 19.13 5.66 0.28
N ALA A 52 19.49 6.06 -0.93
CA ALA A 52 20.83 6.57 -1.26
C ALA A 52 20.96 8.09 -1.09
N ASP A 53 19.86 8.85 -1.15
CA ASP A 53 19.84 10.30 -1.02
C ASP A 53 19.95 10.72 0.45
N ALA A 54 21.14 11.22 0.84
CA ALA A 54 21.41 11.68 2.20
C ALA A 54 20.52 12.87 2.61
N GLY A 55 20.16 13.75 1.66
CA GLY A 55 19.27 14.87 1.91
C GLY A 55 17.84 14.42 2.22
N ALA A 56 17.36 13.37 1.51
CA ALA A 56 16.07 12.77 1.78
C ALA A 56 16.06 12.08 3.15
N ARG A 57 17.11 11.32 3.49
CA ARG A 57 17.25 10.68 4.81
C ARG A 57 17.22 11.70 5.94
N ALA A 58 18.05 12.74 5.86
CA ALA A 58 18.10 13.81 6.86
C ALA A 58 16.73 14.51 7.02
N LEU A 59 16.01 14.72 5.93
CA LEU A 59 14.68 15.33 5.97
C LEU A 59 13.62 14.41 6.60
N LEU A 60 13.69 13.09 6.38
CA LEU A 60 12.84 12.12 7.07
C LEU A 60 13.06 12.17 8.57
N GLU A 61 14.32 12.18 9.01
CA GLU A 61 14.70 12.30 10.43
C GLU A 61 14.25 13.65 11.03
N GLU A 62 14.36 14.75 10.28
CA GLU A 62 13.83 16.07 10.67
C GLU A 62 12.31 16.06 10.88
N PHE A 63 11.59 15.26 10.10
CA PHE A 63 10.15 15.01 10.32
C PHE A 63 9.86 14.05 11.47
N GLY A 64 10.88 13.58 12.20
CA GLY A 64 10.77 12.66 13.32
C GLY A 64 10.49 11.22 12.86
N ALA A 65 10.87 10.86 11.65
CA ALA A 65 10.84 9.47 11.21
C ALA A 65 12.09 8.73 11.71
N GLU A 66 11.89 7.49 12.13
CA GLU A 66 12.95 6.56 12.47
C GLU A 66 13.28 5.73 11.21
N VAL A 67 14.43 6.01 10.58
CA VAL A 67 14.86 5.25 9.39
C VAL A 67 15.62 4.01 9.83
N MET A 68 14.97 2.85 9.73
CA MET A 68 15.48 1.58 10.26
C MET A 68 15.84 0.61 9.13
N PRO A 69 17.07 0.10 9.09
CA PRO A 69 17.46 -0.89 8.09
C PRO A 69 16.80 -2.24 8.38
N PHE A 70 16.43 -2.99 7.33
CA PHE A 70 16.02 -4.38 7.41
C PHE A 70 16.60 -5.21 6.26
N GLU A 71 16.76 -6.50 6.48
CA GLU A 71 17.22 -7.44 5.46
C GLU A 71 16.04 -8.16 4.81
N ALA A 72 16.02 -8.22 3.48
CA ALA A 72 15.11 -9.10 2.76
C ALA A 72 15.65 -10.54 2.80
N VAL A 73 14.88 -11.45 3.39
CA VAL A 73 15.28 -12.85 3.60
C VAL A 73 14.63 -13.80 2.59
N HIS A 74 13.42 -13.48 2.13
CA HIS A 74 12.61 -14.41 1.32
C HIS A 74 12.33 -13.94 -0.09
N PHE A 75 12.27 -12.63 -0.34
CA PHE A 75 11.74 -12.09 -1.58
C PHE A 75 12.73 -11.23 -2.36
N GLY A 76 13.25 -10.16 -1.79
CA GLY A 76 14.21 -9.27 -2.44
C GLY A 76 13.73 -8.77 -3.81
N ALA A 77 14.62 -8.77 -4.79
CA ALA A 77 14.34 -8.29 -6.15
C ALA A 77 13.37 -9.19 -6.93
N SER A 78 13.21 -10.45 -6.56
CA SER A 78 12.27 -11.37 -7.22
C SER A 78 10.81 -11.00 -6.96
N TYR A 79 10.54 -10.44 -5.77
CA TYR A 79 9.22 -9.95 -5.39
C TYR A 79 9.34 -8.71 -4.47
N PRO A 80 9.62 -7.51 -5.01
CA PRO A 80 9.86 -6.31 -4.20
C PRO A 80 8.67 -5.88 -3.32
N HIS A 81 7.44 -6.29 -3.68
CA HIS A 81 6.25 -6.08 -2.84
C HIS A 81 6.33 -6.83 -1.50
N GLY A 82 7.13 -7.89 -1.41
CA GLY A 82 7.41 -8.61 -0.16
C GLY A 82 8.06 -7.76 0.92
N ASN A 83 8.75 -6.68 0.54
CA ASN A 83 9.37 -5.76 1.49
C ASN A 83 8.40 -5.21 2.53
N LYS A 84 7.13 -4.96 2.16
CA LYS A 84 6.11 -4.48 3.12
C LYS A 84 5.83 -5.49 4.26
N VAL A 85 6.05 -6.76 3.99
CA VAL A 85 5.90 -7.84 4.97
C VAL A 85 7.19 -8.03 5.74
N GLU A 86 8.34 -8.14 5.06
CA GLU A 86 9.64 -8.34 5.71
C GLU A 86 10.02 -7.15 6.60
N ALA A 87 9.63 -5.94 6.24
CA ALA A 87 9.81 -4.72 7.03
C ALA A 87 9.09 -4.72 8.39
N LEU A 88 8.06 -5.56 8.58
CA LEU A 88 7.41 -5.67 9.90
C LEU A 88 8.38 -6.13 11.00
N ALA A 89 9.48 -6.78 10.63
CA ALA A 89 10.50 -7.24 11.57
C ALA A 89 11.23 -6.09 12.32
N VAL A 90 11.18 -4.84 11.81
CA VAL A 90 11.81 -3.70 12.51
C VAL A 90 10.91 -3.10 13.59
N LEU A 91 9.65 -3.49 13.63
CA LEU A 91 8.70 -2.94 14.61
C LEU A 91 8.81 -3.66 15.97
N PRO A 92 8.52 -2.94 17.07
CA PRO A 92 8.52 -3.56 18.40
C PRO A 92 7.46 -4.67 18.49
N GLU A 93 7.88 -5.81 19.03
CA GLU A 93 6.98 -6.93 19.29
C GLU A 93 5.87 -6.54 20.29
N GLY A 94 4.65 -6.98 20.02
CA GLY A 94 3.50 -6.77 20.92
C GLY A 94 2.89 -5.38 20.87
N GLU A 95 3.42 -4.46 20.06
CA GLU A 95 2.83 -3.14 19.89
C GLU A 95 1.96 -3.08 18.62
N PRO A 96 0.79 -2.42 18.67
CA PRO A 96 -0.04 -2.26 17.49
C PRO A 96 0.63 -1.40 16.43
N PHE A 97 0.36 -1.74 15.17
CA PHE A 97 0.93 -1.05 14.02
C PHE A 97 -0.10 -0.82 12.92
N VAL A 98 0.19 0.14 12.06
CA VAL A 98 -0.41 0.33 10.75
C VAL A 98 0.67 0.51 9.70
N PHE A 99 0.55 -0.24 8.61
CA PHE A 99 1.38 -0.10 7.42
C PHE A 99 0.65 0.75 6.37
N PHE A 100 1.41 1.59 5.66
CA PHE A 100 0.97 2.28 4.45
C PHE A 100 1.98 2.09 3.32
N ASP A 101 1.48 1.92 2.09
CA ASP A 101 2.32 2.10 0.90
C ASP A 101 2.81 3.56 0.84
N THR A 102 4.05 3.78 0.43
CA THR A 102 4.68 5.12 0.41
C THR A 102 4.01 6.10 -0.56
N ASP A 103 3.34 5.58 -1.59
CA ASP A 103 2.52 6.37 -2.51
C ASP A 103 1.13 6.72 -1.91
N THR A 104 1.14 7.04 -0.63
CA THR A 104 0.00 7.53 0.15
C THR A 104 0.28 8.95 0.65
N ILE A 105 -0.74 9.80 0.68
CA ILE A 105 -0.73 11.11 1.31
C ILE A 105 -1.68 11.08 2.50
N VAL A 106 -1.23 11.59 3.64
CA VAL A 106 -2.08 11.83 4.80
C VAL A 106 -2.80 13.16 4.58
N THR A 107 -4.13 13.14 4.54
CA THR A 107 -4.99 14.27 4.23
C THR A 107 -5.85 14.72 5.42
N GLY A 108 -5.84 13.97 6.52
CA GLY A 108 -6.60 14.25 7.75
C GLY A 108 -5.85 13.83 9.00
N ALA A 109 -6.49 13.99 10.16
CA ALA A 109 -5.93 13.62 11.46
C ALA A 109 -5.89 12.09 11.62
N LEU A 110 -4.76 11.49 11.34
CA LEU A 110 -4.55 10.04 11.47
C LEU A 110 -4.59 9.59 12.95
N SER A 111 -4.21 10.48 13.87
CA SER A 111 -4.31 10.26 15.33
C SER A 111 -5.75 10.08 15.82
N GLU A 112 -6.74 10.55 15.07
CA GLU A 112 -8.16 10.43 15.43
C GLU A 112 -8.79 9.14 14.91
N VAL A 113 -8.09 8.37 14.08
CA VAL A 113 -8.61 7.09 13.54
C VAL A 113 -8.60 6.04 14.66
N PRO A 114 -9.76 5.44 15.00
CA PRO A 114 -9.87 4.47 16.07
C PRO A 114 -9.44 3.08 15.57
N PHE A 115 -8.14 2.84 15.45
CA PHE A 115 -7.62 1.53 15.09
C PHE A 115 -7.92 0.49 16.17
N HIS A 116 -8.81 -0.43 15.87
CA HIS A 116 -9.12 -1.57 16.71
C HIS A 116 -8.08 -2.68 16.51
N SER A 117 -6.93 -2.56 17.18
CA SER A 117 -5.77 -3.45 16.95
C SER A 117 -6.10 -4.94 17.12
N ALA A 118 -7.03 -5.30 18.00
CA ALA A 118 -7.47 -6.69 18.19
C ALA A 118 -8.27 -7.26 16.99
N ARG A 119 -8.71 -6.41 16.07
CA ARG A 119 -9.42 -6.80 14.85
C ARG A 119 -8.69 -6.26 13.63
N PRO A 120 -7.62 -6.93 13.17
CA PRO A 120 -6.85 -6.47 12.02
C PRO A 120 -7.71 -6.33 10.78
N SER A 121 -7.37 -5.34 9.96
CA SER A 121 -8.07 -5.06 8.72
C SER A 121 -7.13 -4.41 7.70
N ALA A 122 -7.61 -4.21 6.47
CA ALA A 122 -6.86 -3.60 5.39
C ALA A 122 -7.78 -2.86 4.41
N SER A 123 -7.18 -2.12 3.46
CA SER A 123 -7.89 -1.35 2.45
C SER A 123 -8.81 -2.23 1.58
N MET A 124 -10.05 -1.79 1.43
CA MET A 124 -11.01 -2.37 0.47
C MET A 124 -11.04 -1.61 -0.87
N LYS A 125 -10.34 -0.47 -0.98
CA LYS A 125 -10.29 0.32 -2.21
C LYS A 125 -9.39 -0.33 -3.25
N ARG A 126 -9.99 -1.07 -4.18
CA ARG A 126 -9.31 -1.86 -5.20
C ARG A 126 -9.80 -1.55 -6.60
N GLU A 127 -8.93 -1.69 -7.59
CA GLU A 127 -9.23 -1.49 -9.02
C GLU A 127 -9.62 -2.80 -9.73
N ALA A 128 -9.17 -3.92 -9.20
CA ALA A 128 -9.42 -5.26 -9.71
C ALA A 128 -9.50 -6.25 -8.58
N THR A 129 -9.91 -7.45 -8.87
CA THR A 129 -9.93 -8.56 -7.91
C THR A 129 -9.04 -9.71 -8.41
N TRP A 130 -8.61 -10.52 -7.46
CA TRP A 130 -8.01 -11.82 -7.69
C TRP A 130 -8.88 -12.87 -6.97
N PRO A 131 -9.00 -14.12 -7.44
CA PRO A 131 -8.41 -14.69 -8.66
C PRO A 131 -9.09 -14.21 -9.94
N LYS A 132 -8.45 -14.46 -11.08
CA LYS A 132 -9.07 -14.32 -12.39
C LYS A 132 -9.75 -15.64 -12.74
N ILE A 133 -11.07 -15.62 -12.85
CA ILE A 133 -11.82 -16.84 -13.15
C ILE A 133 -11.72 -17.16 -14.65
N GLU A 134 -11.18 -18.34 -14.95
CA GLU A 134 -11.09 -18.88 -16.31
C GLU A 134 -12.30 -19.76 -16.62
N LEU A 135 -12.67 -19.84 -17.90
CA LEU A 135 -13.94 -20.47 -18.34
C LEU A 135 -14.13 -21.91 -17.87
N TYR A 136 -13.03 -22.68 -17.77
CA TYR A 136 -13.06 -24.08 -17.33
C TYR A 136 -12.22 -24.31 -16.07
N GLY A 137 -11.81 -23.24 -15.42
CA GLY A 137 -11.04 -23.30 -14.18
C GLY A 137 -11.91 -23.34 -12.93
N PRO A 138 -11.28 -23.48 -11.76
CA PRO A 138 -11.96 -23.35 -10.48
C PRO A 138 -12.57 -21.95 -10.31
N GLY A 139 -13.76 -21.89 -9.67
CA GLY A 139 -14.41 -20.64 -9.31
C GLY A 139 -13.79 -19.99 -8.07
N TYR A 140 -14.32 -18.81 -7.70
CA TYR A 140 -13.88 -18.08 -6.48
C TYR A 140 -13.99 -18.94 -5.23
N GLY A 141 -15.14 -19.63 -5.07
CA GLY A 141 -15.40 -20.47 -3.89
C GLY A 141 -14.40 -21.60 -3.75
N ALA A 142 -14.06 -22.30 -4.83
CA ALA A 142 -13.10 -23.41 -4.82
C ALA A 142 -11.68 -22.90 -4.46
N ILE A 143 -11.23 -21.82 -5.11
CA ILE A 143 -9.89 -21.26 -4.91
C ILE A 143 -9.71 -20.75 -3.46
N TRP A 144 -10.64 -19.92 -2.98
CA TRP A 144 -10.53 -19.36 -1.63
C TRP A 144 -10.70 -20.44 -0.54
N ARG A 145 -11.57 -21.42 -0.74
CA ARG A 145 -11.71 -22.57 0.18
C ARG A 145 -10.40 -23.34 0.28
N ALA A 146 -9.78 -23.69 -0.85
CA ALA A 146 -8.53 -24.44 -0.86
C ALA A 146 -7.41 -23.70 -0.11
N LEU A 147 -7.32 -22.37 -0.27
CA LEU A 147 -6.37 -21.54 0.47
C LEU A 147 -6.64 -21.52 1.98
N HIS A 148 -7.93 -21.44 2.40
CA HIS A 148 -8.30 -21.49 3.82
C HIS A 148 -7.99 -22.86 4.41
N ASP A 149 -8.34 -23.94 3.72
CA ASP A 149 -8.11 -25.33 4.16
C ASP A 149 -6.61 -25.60 4.37
N ARG A 150 -5.74 -25.11 3.47
CA ARG A 150 -4.28 -25.24 3.60
C ARG A 150 -3.72 -24.57 4.86
N LEU A 151 -4.37 -23.54 5.36
CA LEU A 151 -3.97 -22.82 6.57
C LEU A 151 -4.79 -23.19 7.81
N GLY A 152 -5.75 -24.11 7.68
CA GLY A 152 -6.63 -24.53 8.76
C GLY A 152 -7.60 -23.44 9.22
N LEU A 153 -8.06 -22.58 8.29
CA LEU A 153 -8.95 -21.45 8.57
C LEU A 153 -10.40 -21.82 8.25
N ASP A 154 -11.34 -21.25 9.00
CA ASP A 154 -12.76 -21.37 8.70
C ASP A 154 -13.15 -20.50 7.50
N PHE A 155 -13.27 -21.14 6.33
CA PHE A 155 -13.68 -20.46 5.10
C PHE A 155 -15.07 -19.83 5.20
N ALA A 156 -16.01 -20.50 5.84
CA ALA A 156 -17.41 -20.05 5.87
C ALA A 156 -17.56 -18.70 6.57
N SER A 157 -16.84 -18.49 7.66
CA SER A 157 -16.87 -17.23 8.42
C SER A 157 -16.20 -16.04 7.72
N SER A 158 -15.42 -16.27 6.65
CA SER A 158 -14.80 -15.22 5.86
C SER A 158 -15.73 -14.59 4.82
N LEU A 159 -16.87 -15.26 4.52
CA LEU A 159 -17.77 -14.89 3.44
C LEU A 159 -18.72 -13.75 3.81
N ASP A 160 -18.97 -12.89 2.85
CA ASP A 160 -20.10 -11.97 2.88
C ASP A 160 -21.33 -12.64 2.24
N LEU A 161 -22.22 -13.16 3.10
CA LEU A 161 -23.41 -13.88 2.67
C LEU A 161 -24.50 -12.97 2.08
N SER A 162 -24.32 -11.64 2.12
CA SER A 162 -25.21 -10.71 1.41
C SER A 162 -24.97 -10.70 -0.10
N GLN A 163 -23.79 -11.17 -0.52
CA GLN A 163 -23.40 -11.26 -1.92
C GLN A 163 -23.72 -12.63 -2.51
N PRO A 164 -24.11 -12.69 -3.81
CA PRO A 164 -24.36 -13.95 -4.50
C PRO A 164 -23.16 -14.89 -4.49
N ASP A 165 -23.42 -16.18 -4.64
CA ASP A 165 -22.35 -17.16 -4.82
C ASP A 165 -21.56 -16.88 -6.11
N GLU A 166 -20.27 -17.19 -6.10
CA GLU A 166 -19.33 -16.90 -7.19
C GLU A 166 -19.26 -15.42 -7.60
N HIS A 167 -19.82 -14.49 -6.79
CA HIS A 167 -19.59 -13.06 -6.95
C HIS A 167 -18.33 -12.63 -6.18
N TRP A 168 -17.46 -11.87 -6.84
CA TRP A 168 -16.16 -11.52 -6.29
C TRP A 168 -16.19 -10.76 -4.95
N GLU A 169 -17.23 -9.98 -4.65
CA GLU A 169 -17.39 -9.25 -3.38
C GLU A 169 -17.72 -10.16 -2.19
N ARG A 170 -18.23 -11.35 -2.45
CA ARG A 170 -18.50 -12.34 -1.40
C ARG A 170 -17.23 -12.77 -0.67
N TYR A 171 -16.10 -12.79 -1.35
CA TYR A 171 -14.83 -13.31 -0.85
C TYR A 171 -13.98 -12.19 -0.27
N LEU A 172 -13.36 -12.47 0.90
CA LEU A 172 -12.48 -11.50 1.54
C LEU A 172 -11.22 -11.30 0.70
N TYR A 173 -11.02 -10.09 0.22
CA TYR A 173 -9.85 -9.69 -0.55
C TYR A 173 -9.55 -8.21 -0.35
N PHE A 174 -8.30 -7.87 -0.10
CA PHE A 174 -7.86 -6.51 0.21
C PHE A 174 -6.91 -5.94 -0.85
N ASN A 175 -6.89 -4.63 -0.95
CA ASN A 175 -5.74 -3.91 -1.47
C ASN A 175 -4.74 -3.71 -0.33
N ALA A 176 -3.47 -4.08 -0.54
CA ALA A 176 -2.44 -3.95 0.49
C ALA A 176 -1.85 -2.51 0.58
N ALA A 177 -2.64 -1.49 0.26
CA ALA A 177 -2.24 -0.08 0.36
C ALA A 177 -2.07 0.38 1.80
N TRP A 178 -2.92 -0.14 2.70
CA TRP A 178 -2.76 -0.07 4.14
C TRP A 178 -3.31 -1.34 4.79
N PHE A 179 -2.71 -1.71 5.90
CA PHE A 179 -3.21 -2.76 6.80
C PHE A 179 -2.71 -2.50 8.22
N HIS A 180 -3.44 -2.98 9.20
CA HIS A 180 -3.06 -2.84 10.61
C HIS A 180 -3.23 -4.16 11.37
N GLY A 181 -2.55 -4.26 12.50
CA GLY A 181 -2.64 -5.43 13.36
C GLY A 181 -2.11 -5.19 14.77
N PRO A 182 -2.35 -6.17 15.67
CA PRO A 182 -2.01 -6.05 17.09
C PRO A 182 -0.53 -6.22 17.39
N CYS A 183 0.15 -7.04 16.61
CA CYS A 183 1.54 -7.43 16.85
C CYS A 183 2.25 -7.65 15.50
N PRO A 184 3.28 -6.87 15.17
CA PRO A 184 3.98 -6.97 13.90
C PRO A 184 4.67 -8.31 13.72
N ARG A 185 5.29 -8.86 14.76
CA ARG A 185 5.97 -10.17 14.68
C ARG A 185 5.01 -11.29 14.30
N LEU A 186 3.89 -11.41 15.00
CA LEU A 186 2.87 -12.43 14.71
C LEU A 186 2.30 -12.27 13.30
N PHE A 187 2.05 -11.02 12.88
CA PHE A 187 1.54 -10.71 11.55
C PHE A 187 2.58 -11.08 10.48
N HIS A 188 3.84 -10.70 10.68
CA HIS A 188 4.97 -11.04 9.81
C HIS A 188 5.10 -12.56 9.64
N GLU A 189 5.20 -13.31 10.73
CA GLU A 189 5.37 -14.78 10.69
C GLU A 189 4.24 -15.46 9.90
N ARG A 190 2.99 -15.04 10.12
CA ARG A 190 1.84 -15.57 9.39
C ARG A 190 1.81 -15.17 7.93
N MET A 191 2.17 -13.92 7.61
CA MET A 191 2.27 -13.46 6.22
C MET A 191 3.36 -14.21 5.46
N ILE A 192 4.56 -14.34 6.02
CA ILE A 192 5.66 -15.11 5.41
C ILE A 192 5.23 -16.56 5.17
N LYS A 193 4.64 -17.22 6.19
CA LYS A 193 4.16 -18.60 6.05
C LYS A 193 3.14 -18.73 4.91
N ALA A 194 2.14 -17.85 4.86
CA ALA A 194 1.11 -17.89 3.83
C ALA A 194 1.69 -17.62 2.44
N MET A 195 2.52 -16.59 2.30
CA MET A 195 3.15 -16.22 1.02
C MET A 195 4.07 -17.32 0.50
N LEU A 196 4.88 -17.94 1.35
CA LEU A 196 5.74 -19.05 0.95
C LEU A 196 4.93 -20.29 0.55
N MET A 197 3.86 -20.63 1.27
CA MET A 197 2.94 -21.71 0.92
C MET A 197 2.31 -21.47 -0.45
N ILE A 198 1.79 -20.26 -0.70
CA ILE A 198 1.15 -19.91 -1.98
C ILE A 198 2.17 -19.94 -3.13
N ARG A 199 3.42 -19.51 -2.90
CA ARG A 199 4.46 -19.47 -3.93
C ARG A 199 5.06 -20.85 -4.23
N ASP A 200 5.38 -21.62 -3.20
CA ASP A 200 6.23 -22.81 -3.30
C ASP A 200 5.46 -24.14 -3.30
N ASP A 201 4.26 -24.16 -2.69
CA ASP A 201 3.39 -25.33 -2.57
C ASP A 201 1.89 -24.95 -2.67
N PRO A 202 1.49 -24.29 -3.79
CA PRO A 202 0.11 -23.85 -3.96
C PRO A 202 -0.87 -25.02 -4.03
N PRO A 203 -2.11 -24.85 -3.57
CA PRO A 203 -3.17 -25.83 -3.82
C PRO A 203 -3.45 -25.96 -5.33
N ALA A 204 -3.94 -27.15 -5.74
CA ALA A 204 -4.16 -27.48 -7.15
C ALA A 204 -5.11 -26.49 -7.86
N GLU A 205 -6.03 -25.88 -7.12
CA GLU A 205 -6.99 -24.89 -7.61
C GLU A 205 -6.32 -23.60 -8.12
N LEU A 206 -5.04 -23.36 -7.77
CA LEU A 206 -4.28 -22.21 -8.22
C LEU A 206 -3.46 -22.45 -9.51
N VAL A 207 -3.51 -23.66 -10.08
CA VAL A 207 -2.65 -24.04 -11.21
C VAL A 207 -2.74 -23.10 -12.41
N CYS A 208 -3.89 -22.46 -12.65
CA CYS A 208 -4.11 -21.52 -13.76
C CYS A 208 -4.05 -20.04 -13.30
N GLN A 209 -3.66 -19.77 -12.05
CA GLN A 209 -3.67 -18.41 -11.53
C GLN A 209 -2.29 -17.76 -11.55
N GLU A 210 -2.25 -16.50 -12.00
CA GLU A 210 -1.06 -15.67 -11.84
C GLU A 210 -0.98 -15.19 -10.38
N ILE A 211 0.13 -15.50 -9.72
CA ILE A 211 0.40 -15.08 -8.34
C ILE A 211 1.10 -13.71 -8.33
N TYR A 212 1.97 -13.45 -9.31
CA TYR A 212 2.65 -12.17 -9.45
C TYR A 212 1.76 -11.15 -10.20
N PRO A 213 1.62 -9.91 -9.71
CA PRO A 213 2.24 -9.30 -8.54
C PRO A 213 1.37 -9.35 -7.25
N TRP A 214 0.44 -10.30 -7.15
CA TRP A 214 -0.66 -10.32 -6.19
C TRP A 214 -0.38 -11.10 -4.90
N LEU A 215 0.80 -11.71 -4.76
CA LEU A 215 1.12 -12.65 -3.68
C LEU A 215 0.84 -12.11 -2.28
N ASP A 216 1.22 -10.85 -1.99
CA ASP A 216 0.93 -10.19 -0.72
C ASP A 216 -0.58 -9.99 -0.51
N GLN A 217 -1.31 -9.62 -1.57
CA GLN A 217 -2.76 -9.41 -1.52
C GLN A 217 -3.55 -10.72 -1.44
N ILE A 218 -3.00 -11.84 -1.93
CA ILE A 218 -3.61 -13.18 -1.78
C ILE A 218 -3.43 -13.67 -0.34
N ALA A 219 -2.26 -13.46 0.26
CA ALA A 219 -1.97 -13.89 1.62
C ALA A 219 -2.67 -13.04 2.69
N LEU A 220 -2.80 -11.74 2.44
CA LEU A 220 -3.29 -10.75 3.42
C LEU A 220 -4.68 -11.09 4.00
N PRO A 221 -5.72 -11.43 3.21
CA PRO A 221 -7.03 -11.78 3.75
C PRO A 221 -7.00 -13.05 4.62
N LEU A 222 -6.17 -14.03 4.28
CA LEU A 222 -6.02 -15.25 5.05
C LEU A 222 -5.42 -14.97 6.43
N VAL A 223 -4.41 -14.10 6.48
CA VAL A 223 -3.76 -13.72 7.72
C VAL A 223 -4.66 -12.84 8.59
N ILE A 224 -5.31 -11.84 8.02
CA ILE A 224 -6.25 -10.98 8.73
C ILE A 224 -7.39 -11.83 9.32
N HIS A 225 -8.00 -12.70 8.52
CA HIS A 225 -9.07 -13.59 8.98
C HIS A 225 -8.58 -14.55 10.07
N GLY A 226 -7.43 -15.17 9.87
CA GLY A 226 -6.81 -16.09 10.86
C GLY A 226 -6.37 -15.41 12.19
N LEU A 227 -6.33 -14.08 12.21
CA LEU A 227 -6.09 -13.26 13.41
C LEU A 227 -7.40 -12.71 14.02
N GLY A 228 -8.57 -13.15 13.54
CA GLY A 228 -9.88 -12.71 14.02
C GLY A 228 -10.32 -11.36 13.45
N GLY A 229 -9.65 -10.88 12.42
CA GLY A 229 -10.00 -9.66 11.69
C GLY A 229 -10.90 -9.91 10.49
N GLY A 230 -11.10 -8.87 9.68
CA GLY A 230 -11.97 -8.94 8.51
C GLY A 230 -12.10 -7.60 7.80
N ARG A 231 -13.22 -7.39 7.12
CA ARG A 231 -13.51 -6.12 6.44
C ARG A 231 -13.47 -4.94 7.41
N PRO A 232 -12.93 -3.77 6.99
CA PRO A 232 -12.92 -2.58 7.83
C PRO A 232 -14.36 -2.14 8.15
N GLY A 233 -14.54 -1.68 9.38
CA GLY A 233 -15.77 -0.99 9.77
C GLY A 233 -15.81 0.46 9.29
N PRO A 234 -16.96 1.15 9.46
CA PRO A 234 -17.13 2.55 9.08
C PRO A 234 -16.06 3.48 9.67
N ASP A 235 -15.55 3.18 10.85
CA ASP A 235 -14.51 3.95 11.53
C ASP A 235 -13.18 4.04 10.77
N LEU A 236 -12.94 3.11 9.84
CA LEU A 236 -11.72 3.05 9.02
C LEU A 236 -11.94 3.53 7.57
N GLU A 237 -13.16 3.89 7.17
CA GLU A 237 -13.45 4.34 5.80
C GLU A 237 -12.60 5.54 5.36
N GLY A 238 -12.29 6.44 6.31
CA GLY A 238 -11.43 7.59 6.05
C GLY A 238 -10.02 7.24 5.57
N LEU A 239 -9.52 6.03 5.86
CA LEU A 239 -8.21 5.56 5.37
C LEU A 239 -8.18 5.29 3.85
N ASP A 240 -9.33 5.09 3.24
CA ASP A 240 -9.47 4.96 1.78
C ASP A 240 -10.04 6.23 1.13
N GLY A 241 -10.03 7.37 1.83
CA GLY A 241 -10.68 8.60 1.39
C GLY A 241 -10.15 9.88 2.02
N ASP A 242 -10.81 10.34 3.12
CA ASP A 242 -10.63 11.69 3.66
C ASP A 242 -9.41 11.83 4.60
N VAL A 243 -8.95 10.74 5.20
CA VAL A 243 -7.80 10.75 6.13
C VAL A 243 -6.51 10.37 5.42
N THR A 244 -6.57 9.43 4.50
CA THR A 244 -5.44 9.08 3.64
C THR A 244 -5.87 8.91 2.19
N CYS A 245 -4.93 9.13 1.27
CA CYS A 245 -5.16 8.96 -0.16
C CYS A 245 -4.00 8.17 -0.78
N HIS A 246 -4.25 6.92 -1.14
CA HIS A 246 -3.31 6.09 -1.88
C HIS A 246 -3.38 6.43 -3.38
N TRP A 247 -2.41 7.21 -3.86
CA TRP A 247 -2.43 7.81 -5.20
C TRP A 247 -1.72 6.99 -6.29
N ARG A 248 -0.94 5.97 -5.95
CA ARG A 248 -0.26 4.99 -6.83
C ARG A 248 0.85 5.58 -7.71
N VAL A 249 0.54 6.58 -8.55
CA VAL A 249 1.50 7.34 -9.35
C VAL A 249 1.02 8.78 -9.51
N LEU A 250 1.92 9.75 -9.48
CA LEU A 250 1.59 11.17 -9.52
C LEU A 250 0.64 11.59 -10.66
N PRO A 251 0.80 11.13 -11.91
CA PRO A 251 -0.16 11.46 -12.96
C PRO A 251 -1.59 11.01 -12.66
N LEU A 252 -1.78 9.85 -12.01
CA LEU A 252 -3.12 9.41 -11.58
C LEU A 252 -3.64 10.22 -10.41
N ALA A 253 -2.77 10.60 -9.46
CA ALA A 253 -3.17 11.50 -8.37
C ALA A 253 -3.83 12.76 -8.93
N TYR A 254 -3.14 13.46 -9.82
CA TYR A 254 -3.67 14.69 -10.43
C TYR A 254 -4.92 14.44 -11.28
N ALA A 255 -5.02 13.31 -11.98
CA ALA A 255 -6.16 13.00 -12.83
C ALA A 255 -7.44 12.73 -12.03
N ARG A 256 -7.36 11.97 -10.93
CA ARG A 256 -8.54 11.35 -10.32
C ARG A 256 -8.78 11.68 -8.84
N GLU A 257 -7.74 12.03 -8.08
CA GLU A 257 -7.93 12.25 -6.65
C GLU A 257 -8.60 13.61 -6.36
N SER A 258 -9.22 13.74 -5.19
CA SER A 258 -9.98 14.91 -4.80
C SER A 258 -9.16 16.21 -4.83
N ASP A 259 -9.82 17.36 -4.92
CA ASP A 259 -9.15 18.66 -4.84
C ASP A 259 -8.45 18.85 -3.51
N ARG A 260 -9.03 18.31 -2.42
CA ARG A 260 -8.43 18.30 -1.09
C ARG A 260 -7.11 17.51 -1.09
N ALA A 261 -7.09 16.30 -1.65
CA ALA A 261 -5.88 15.48 -1.69
C ALA A 261 -4.76 16.18 -2.47
N ILE A 262 -5.07 16.80 -3.60
CA ILE A 262 -4.09 17.55 -4.39
C ILE A 262 -3.63 18.82 -3.68
N ALA A 263 -4.53 19.54 -3.02
CA ALA A 263 -4.16 20.72 -2.23
C ALA A 263 -3.21 20.36 -1.09
N VAL A 264 -3.46 19.27 -0.36
CA VAL A 264 -2.56 18.78 0.69
C VAL A 264 -1.22 18.31 0.11
N LEU A 265 -1.23 17.59 -1.03
CA LEU A 265 0.01 17.19 -1.71
C LEU A 265 0.87 18.41 -2.04
N GLU A 266 0.29 19.42 -2.69
CA GLU A 266 1.02 20.63 -3.09
C GLU A 266 1.46 21.45 -1.86
N ALA A 267 0.63 21.54 -0.79
CA ALA A 267 0.98 22.22 0.45
C ALA A 267 2.12 21.52 1.20
N ALA A 268 2.05 20.21 1.37
CA ALA A 268 3.12 19.42 2.02
C ALA A 268 4.45 19.48 1.24
N ALA A 269 4.37 19.57 -0.08
CA ALA A 269 5.55 19.70 -0.96
C ALA A 269 6.09 21.14 -1.08
N SER A 270 5.38 22.16 -0.57
CA SER A 270 5.72 23.57 -0.78
C SER A 270 6.91 24.10 0.03
N PRO A 271 7.21 23.65 1.28
CA PRO A 271 8.31 24.18 2.07
C PRO A 271 9.65 24.02 1.34
N ASN A 272 10.52 25.04 1.39
CA ASN A 272 11.78 25.06 0.64
C ASN A 272 12.67 23.84 0.90
N ARG A 273 12.70 23.32 2.13
CA ARG A 273 13.45 22.11 2.51
C ARG A 273 12.91 20.86 1.78
N VAL A 274 11.58 20.70 1.72
CA VAL A 274 10.92 19.59 1.01
C VAL A 274 11.12 19.72 -0.50
N LYS A 275 10.88 20.92 -1.03
CA LYS A 275 11.03 21.23 -2.45
C LYS A 275 12.44 20.94 -2.98
N ARG A 276 13.47 21.21 -2.19
CA ARG A 276 14.87 20.95 -2.56
C ARG A 276 15.08 19.44 -2.78
N VAL A 277 14.61 18.62 -1.85
CA VAL A 277 14.74 17.16 -1.93
C VAL A 277 13.87 16.58 -3.04
N LEU A 278 12.57 16.91 -3.09
CA LEU A 278 11.66 16.32 -4.08
C LEU A 278 12.00 16.69 -5.54
N LYS A 279 12.75 17.77 -5.78
CA LYS A 279 13.22 18.13 -7.12
C LYS A 279 14.35 17.28 -7.66
N GLU A 280 15.02 16.49 -6.82
CA GLU A 280 16.03 15.53 -7.26
C GLU A 280 15.39 14.35 -8.01
N TYR A 281 14.10 14.12 -7.82
CA TYR A 281 13.34 13.12 -8.58
C TYR A 281 12.51 13.76 -9.69
N ASP A 282 12.90 13.52 -10.94
CA ASP A 282 12.35 14.20 -12.13
C ASP A 282 10.81 14.12 -12.25
N PRO A 283 10.13 13.01 -11.97
CA PRO A 283 8.67 12.96 -11.97
C PRO A 283 8.04 13.95 -10.97
N MET A 284 8.53 14.04 -9.74
CA MET A 284 8.02 15.01 -8.75
C MET A 284 8.33 16.44 -9.14
N LYS A 285 9.56 16.70 -9.62
CA LYS A 285 9.95 18.00 -10.13
C LYS A 285 9.00 18.51 -11.22
N ARG A 286 8.70 17.66 -12.21
CA ARG A 286 7.84 18.03 -13.35
C ARG A 286 6.38 18.13 -12.96
N MET A 287 5.88 17.15 -12.21
CA MET A 287 4.45 17.09 -11.87
C MET A 287 4.07 18.20 -10.89
N ILE A 288 4.81 18.34 -9.78
CA ILE A 288 4.44 19.24 -8.69
C ILE A 288 4.92 20.68 -9.00
N TYR A 289 6.19 20.86 -9.39
CA TYR A 289 6.81 22.20 -9.44
C TYR A 289 6.85 22.84 -10.83
N GLN A 290 6.70 22.06 -11.92
CA GLN A 290 6.67 22.57 -13.28
C GLN A 290 5.25 22.57 -13.90
N GLY A 291 4.23 22.37 -13.08
CA GLY A 291 2.83 22.52 -13.47
C GLY A 291 2.26 21.41 -14.38
N ARG A 292 3.01 20.30 -14.62
CA ARG A 292 2.48 19.21 -15.44
C ARG A 292 1.31 18.50 -14.76
N GLY A 293 1.32 18.38 -13.43
CA GLY A 293 0.20 17.83 -12.69
C GLY A 293 -1.10 18.59 -12.92
N ARG A 294 -1.06 19.92 -12.88
CA ARG A 294 -2.22 20.76 -13.18
C ARG A 294 -2.70 20.60 -14.61
N LYS A 295 -1.79 20.43 -15.59
CA LYS A 295 -2.16 20.12 -16.97
C LYS A 295 -2.83 18.75 -17.08
N VAL A 296 -2.35 17.72 -16.38
CA VAL A 296 -3.04 16.42 -16.32
C VAL A 296 -4.45 16.57 -15.78
N ARG A 297 -4.63 17.38 -14.71
CA ARG A 297 -5.93 17.61 -14.11
C ARG A 297 -6.93 18.21 -15.08
N THR A 298 -6.51 19.12 -15.97
CA THR A 298 -7.38 19.74 -16.98
C THR A 298 -7.75 18.83 -18.16
N LEU A 299 -7.13 17.64 -18.28
CA LEU A 299 -7.48 16.66 -19.33
C LEU A 299 -8.83 15.96 -19.07
N PHE A 300 -9.34 16.05 -17.84
CA PHE A 300 -10.49 15.24 -17.43
C PHE A 300 -11.59 16.12 -16.85
N ASP A 301 -12.83 15.80 -17.23
CA ASP A 301 -13.99 16.23 -16.49
C ASP A 301 -14.04 15.49 -15.15
N ARG A 302 -13.96 16.22 -14.05
CA ARG A 302 -13.87 15.70 -12.69
C ARG A 302 -15.18 15.04 -12.22
N GLU A 303 -16.31 15.45 -12.77
CA GLU A 303 -17.62 14.88 -12.46
C GLU A 303 -17.89 13.60 -13.26
N ASN A 304 -17.20 13.45 -14.42
CA ASN A 304 -17.38 12.34 -15.35
C ASN A 304 -16.06 11.66 -15.73
N LEU A 305 -15.31 11.21 -14.74
CA LEU A 305 -14.07 10.47 -14.99
C LEU A 305 -14.34 9.14 -15.71
N PRO A 306 -13.44 8.73 -16.63
CA PRO A 306 -13.54 7.40 -17.24
C PRO A 306 -13.58 6.31 -16.17
N ARG A 307 -14.55 5.39 -16.27
CA ARG A 307 -14.75 4.31 -15.29
C ARG A 307 -13.53 3.37 -15.16
N LYS A 308 -12.82 3.15 -16.28
CA LYS A 308 -11.64 2.26 -16.30
C LYS A 308 -10.36 3.09 -16.16
N GLU A 309 -9.56 2.82 -15.15
CA GLU A 309 -8.26 3.49 -14.94
C GLU A 309 -7.38 3.43 -16.19
N GLN A 310 -7.43 2.32 -16.96
CA GLN A 310 -6.65 2.19 -18.19
C GLN A 310 -6.96 3.29 -19.22
N ALA A 311 -8.21 3.76 -19.29
CA ALA A 311 -8.57 4.87 -20.18
C ALA A 311 -7.92 6.19 -19.73
N ILE A 312 -7.88 6.45 -18.42
CA ILE A 312 -7.17 7.58 -17.83
C ILE A 312 -5.67 7.51 -18.13
N ARG A 313 -5.04 6.34 -17.90
CA ARG A 313 -3.63 6.11 -18.21
C ARG A 313 -3.30 6.36 -19.68
N ASN A 314 -4.14 5.89 -20.59
CA ASN A 314 -3.95 6.07 -22.02
C ASN A 314 -4.08 7.53 -22.45
N ALA A 315 -5.03 8.27 -21.90
CA ALA A 315 -5.16 9.70 -22.16
C ALA A 315 -3.92 10.47 -21.71
N ILE A 316 -3.44 10.22 -20.48
CA ILE A 316 -2.23 10.87 -19.94
C ILE A 316 -0.99 10.53 -20.78
N ARG A 317 -0.84 9.26 -21.24
CA ARG A 317 0.28 8.85 -22.12
C ARG A 317 0.25 9.55 -23.45
N ARG A 318 -0.90 9.66 -24.08
CA ARG A 318 -1.08 10.33 -25.37
C ARG A 318 -0.64 11.78 -25.33
N GLU A 319 -0.88 12.47 -24.23
CA GLU A 319 -0.45 13.87 -24.01
C GLU A 319 1.00 14.00 -23.51
N GLY A 320 1.74 12.90 -23.37
CA GLY A 320 3.15 12.91 -22.95
C GLY A 320 3.36 13.27 -21.48
N PHE A 321 2.33 13.14 -20.63
CA PHE A 321 2.42 13.45 -19.20
C PHE A 321 2.62 12.22 -18.31
N TRP A 322 2.65 11.02 -18.89
CA TRP A 322 2.90 9.81 -18.11
C TRP A 322 4.37 9.73 -17.70
N MET A 323 4.62 9.71 -16.39
CA MET A 323 5.94 9.52 -15.79
C MET A 323 5.82 8.78 -14.46
N ARG A 324 6.81 7.95 -14.17
CA ARG A 324 6.85 7.08 -12.98
C ARG A 324 8.26 7.03 -12.40
#